data_f323140a411ec15723c8c7157b1f4ac1
#
_entry.id   f323140a411ec15723c8c7157b1f4ac1
#
_cell.length_a   1.000
_cell.length_b   1.000
_cell.length_c   1.000
_cell.angle_alpha   90.00
_cell.angle_beta   90.00
_cell.angle_gamma   90.00
#
_symmetry.space_group_name_H-M   'P 1'
#
loop_
_entity.id
_entity.type
_entity.pdbx_description
1 polymer ?
#
loop_
_entity_poly.entity_id
_entity_poly.type
_entity_poly.pdbx_seq_one_letter_code
_entity_poly.pdbx_strand_id
1 'polypeptide(L)'
;MPNEDVLKEARVLWQKYFILTKELVKFSDQRDTDLFIDLVDQRDHIIEMMKALPENNYRESEECKKMIEQIIPMDKQIIYRAKAWLNKSRRQNSAVRSYDLTESIGLRGTVFNRKY
;
A
#
# COMPACT_ATOMS: atom_id res chain seq x y z
N MET A 1 25.63 -9.85 -5.98
CA MET A 1 24.97 -10.16 -4.71
C MET A 1 24.45 -8.89 -4.05
N PRO A 2 23.22 -8.91 -3.54
CA PRO A 2 22.78 -7.80 -2.74
C PRO A 2 23.63 -7.75 -1.46
N ASN A 3 24.04 -6.59 -1.06
CA ASN A 3 24.80 -6.44 0.18
C ASN A 3 23.85 -6.29 1.37
N GLU A 4 24.40 -6.35 2.57
CA GLU A 4 23.62 -6.24 3.79
C GLU A 4 22.88 -4.92 3.89
N ASP A 5 23.45 -3.85 3.35
CA ASP A 5 22.82 -2.52 3.41
C ASP A 5 21.55 -2.48 2.57
N VAL A 6 21.57 -3.11 1.39
CA VAL A 6 20.38 -3.21 0.54
C VAL A 6 19.29 -4.02 1.24
N LEU A 7 19.66 -5.12 1.87
CA LEU A 7 18.69 -5.94 2.61
C LEU A 7 18.09 -5.20 3.79
N LYS A 8 18.90 -4.44 4.51
CA LYS A 8 18.41 -3.61 5.61
C LYS A 8 17.44 -2.54 5.12
N GLU A 9 17.77 -1.90 4.00
CA GLU A 9 16.89 -0.90 3.41
C GLU A 9 15.57 -1.52 2.97
N ALA A 10 15.63 -2.66 2.32
CA ALA A 10 14.44 -3.37 1.89
C ALA A 10 13.55 -3.71 3.09
N ARG A 11 14.16 -4.20 4.17
CA ARG A 11 13.45 -4.51 5.39
C ARG A 11 12.74 -3.29 5.98
N VAL A 12 13.44 -2.17 6.06
CA VAL A 12 12.87 -0.93 6.60
C VAL A 12 11.70 -0.47 5.75
N LEU A 13 11.85 -0.52 4.43
CA LEU A 13 10.77 -0.10 3.52
C LEU A 13 9.54 -1.01 3.64
N TRP A 14 9.74 -2.32 3.73
CA TRP A 14 8.64 -3.25 3.91
C TRP A 14 7.92 -3.05 5.24
N GLN A 15 8.66 -2.75 6.29
CA GLN A 15 8.08 -2.46 7.59
C GLN A 15 7.25 -1.17 7.54
N LYS A 16 7.76 -0.14 6.87
CA LYS A 16 7.01 1.11 6.69
C LYS A 16 5.73 0.88 5.88
N TYR A 17 5.83 0.08 4.81
CA TYR A 17 4.67 -0.27 4.02
C TYR A 17 3.61 -0.98 4.86
N PHE A 18 4.05 -1.90 5.67
CA PHE A 18 3.16 -2.66 6.56
C PHE A 18 2.45 -1.74 7.56
N ILE A 19 3.19 -0.83 8.18
CA ILE A 19 2.62 0.13 9.13
C ILE A 19 1.60 1.03 8.43
N LEU A 20 1.93 1.55 7.25
CA LEU A 20 1.01 2.40 6.50
C LEU A 20 -0.25 1.64 6.09
N THR A 21 -0.12 0.36 5.76
CA THR A 21 -1.27 -0.47 5.44
C THR A 21 -2.20 -0.62 6.65
N LYS A 22 -1.65 -0.83 7.83
CA LYS A 22 -2.45 -0.89 9.06
C LYS A 22 -3.17 0.43 9.33
N GLU A 23 -2.49 1.54 9.10
CA GLU A 23 -3.11 2.85 9.27
C GLU A 23 -4.23 3.07 8.26
N LEU A 24 -4.04 2.65 7.03
CA LEU A 24 -5.09 2.73 6.02
C LEU A 24 -6.35 1.96 6.43
N VAL A 25 -6.18 0.76 6.97
CA VAL A 25 -7.32 -0.02 7.48
C VAL A 25 -8.03 0.77 8.57
N LYS A 26 -7.27 1.30 9.50
CA LYS A 26 -7.80 2.04 10.64
C LYS A 26 -8.59 3.27 10.19
N PHE A 27 -8.03 4.07 9.30
CA PHE A 27 -8.63 5.33 8.88
C PHE A 27 -9.63 5.19 7.74
N SER A 28 -9.72 4.03 7.10
CA SER A 28 -10.72 3.81 6.05
C SER A 28 -12.17 3.91 6.58
N ASP A 29 -12.36 3.71 7.88
CA ASP A 29 -13.69 3.84 8.51
C ASP A 29 -14.01 5.27 8.94
N GLN A 30 -13.03 6.15 8.99
CA GLN A 30 -13.20 7.47 9.58
C GLN A 30 -13.65 8.54 8.59
N ARG A 31 -13.74 8.20 7.31
CA ARG A 31 -14.21 9.09 6.25
C ARG A 31 -13.41 10.40 6.12
N ASP A 32 -12.19 10.39 6.58
CA ASP A 32 -11.26 11.51 6.37
C ASP A 32 -10.58 11.32 5.04
N THR A 33 -11.13 11.93 4.01
CA THR A 33 -10.66 11.79 2.63
C THR A 33 -9.21 12.23 2.48
N ASP A 34 -8.88 13.39 3.04
CA ASP A 34 -7.54 13.96 2.89
C ASP A 34 -6.49 13.08 3.55
N LEU A 35 -6.77 12.61 4.75
CA LEU A 35 -5.87 11.71 5.45
C LEU A 35 -5.70 10.39 4.70
N PHE A 36 -6.80 9.83 4.21
CA PHE A 36 -6.76 8.57 3.49
C PHE A 36 -5.92 8.68 2.22
N ILE A 37 -6.13 9.74 1.44
CA ILE A 37 -5.36 9.98 0.22
C ILE A 37 -3.88 10.19 0.55
N ASP A 38 -3.59 10.95 1.59
CA ASP A 38 -2.22 11.18 2.02
C ASP A 38 -1.50 9.87 2.39
N LEU A 39 -2.18 8.99 3.11
CA LEU A 39 -1.62 7.70 3.47
C LEU A 39 -1.37 6.82 2.25
N VAL A 40 -2.28 6.83 1.26
CA VAL A 40 -2.07 6.11 0.01
C VAL A 40 -0.86 6.65 -0.73
N ASP A 41 -0.72 7.97 -0.79
CA ASP A 41 0.42 8.60 -1.46
C ASP A 41 1.74 8.24 -0.78
N GLN A 42 1.76 8.24 0.55
CA GLN A 42 2.94 7.83 1.30
C GLN A 42 3.30 6.38 1.01
N ARG A 43 2.29 5.50 0.95
CA ARG A 43 2.52 4.09 0.66
C ARG A 43 3.03 3.87 -0.76
N ASP A 44 2.47 4.61 -1.73
CA ASP A 44 2.94 4.57 -3.11
C ASP A 44 4.40 5.03 -3.22
N HIS A 45 4.78 6.04 -2.46
CA HIS A 45 6.16 6.52 -2.43
C HIS A 45 7.10 5.42 -1.91
N ILE A 46 6.68 4.70 -0.87
CA ILE A 46 7.48 3.58 -0.34
C ILE A 46 7.67 2.51 -1.42
N ILE A 47 6.62 2.21 -2.20
CA ILE A 47 6.72 1.24 -3.30
C ILE A 47 7.75 1.70 -4.33
N GLU A 48 7.73 2.98 -4.69
CA GLU A 48 8.71 3.51 -5.63
C GLU A 48 10.13 3.38 -5.10
N MET A 49 10.32 3.62 -3.81
CA MET A 49 11.63 3.44 -3.18
C MET A 49 12.07 1.97 -3.20
N MET A 50 11.14 1.04 -2.95
CA MET A 50 11.44 -0.39 -3.05
C MET A 50 11.88 -0.78 -4.46
N LYS A 51 11.18 -0.26 -5.47
CA LYS A 51 11.50 -0.55 -6.87
C LYS A 51 12.85 0.02 -7.29
N ALA A 52 13.27 1.09 -6.65
CA ALA A 52 14.56 1.73 -6.94
C ALA A 52 15.75 1.00 -6.33
N LEU A 53 15.50 0.11 -5.37
CA LEU A 53 16.59 -0.65 -4.76
C LEU A 53 17.20 -1.63 -5.76
N PRO A 54 18.52 -1.91 -5.63
CA PRO A 54 19.12 -3.00 -6.37
C PRO A 54 18.39 -4.31 -6.11
N GLU A 55 18.47 -5.21 -7.08
CA GLU A 55 17.84 -6.52 -6.94
C GLU A 55 18.26 -7.18 -5.64
N ASN A 56 17.29 -7.71 -4.91
CA ASN A 56 17.52 -8.36 -3.64
C ASN A 56 16.43 -9.41 -3.41
N ASN A 57 16.67 -10.30 -2.48
CA ASN A 57 15.75 -11.41 -2.20
C ASN A 57 15.03 -11.25 -0.86
N TYR A 58 14.96 -10.03 -0.30
CA TYR A 58 14.29 -9.84 0.97
C TYR A 58 12.84 -10.30 0.94
N ARG A 59 12.14 -10.10 -0.18
CA ARG A 59 10.75 -10.50 -0.34
C ARG A 59 10.53 -12.00 -0.13
N GLU A 60 11.55 -12.81 -0.37
CA GLU A 60 11.49 -14.26 -0.19
C GLU A 60 11.77 -14.69 1.25
N SER A 61 12.15 -13.76 2.12
CA SER A 61 12.40 -14.08 3.51
C SER A 61 11.11 -14.44 4.24
N GLU A 62 11.22 -15.24 5.29
CA GLU A 62 10.07 -15.61 6.11
C GLU A 62 9.42 -14.38 6.75
N GLU A 63 10.22 -13.43 7.17
CA GLU A 63 9.74 -12.20 7.77
C GLU A 63 8.85 -11.44 6.78
N CYS A 64 9.32 -11.27 5.55
CA CYS A 64 8.56 -10.56 4.53
C CYS A 64 7.30 -11.32 4.12
N LYS A 65 7.41 -12.63 3.96
CA LYS A 65 6.25 -13.46 3.60
C LYS A 65 5.14 -13.34 4.62
N LYS A 66 5.49 -13.31 5.89
CA LYS A 66 4.50 -13.13 6.96
C LYS A 66 3.83 -11.76 6.89
N MET A 67 4.59 -10.72 6.57
CA MET A 67 4.00 -9.39 6.36
C MET A 67 3.04 -9.40 5.18
N ILE A 68 3.44 -9.97 4.06
CA ILE A 68 2.61 -10.05 2.86
C ILE A 68 1.31 -10.80 3.13
N GLU A 69 1.36 -11.90 3.87
CA GLU A 69 0.17 -12.66 4.24
C GLU A 69 -0.85 -11.82 5.00
N GLN A 70 -0.37 -10.87 5.80
CA GLN A 70 -1.24 -9.96 6.52
C GLN A 70 -1.68 -8.79 5.66
N ILE A 71 -0.81 -8.29 4.78
CA ILE A 71 -1.11 -7.15 3.92
C ILE A 71 -2.22 -7.47 2.92
N ILE A 72 -2.20 -8.67 2.32
CA ILE A 72 -3.17 -9.02 1.28
C ILE A 72 -4.61 -8.89 1.76
N PRO A 73 -5.03 -9.49 2.89
CA PRO A 73 -6.39 -9.30 3.35
C PRO A 73 -6.70 -7.87 3.80
N MET A 74 -5.71 -7.15 4.32
CA MET A 74 -5.89 -5.75 4.68
C MET A 74 -6.14 -4.90 3.44
N ASP A 75 -5.40 -5.13 2.35
CA ASP A 75 -5.62 -4.41 1.10
C ASP A 75 -7.01 -4.67 0.54
N LYS A 76 -7.49 -5.90 0.60
CA LYS A 76 -8.84 -6.22 0.17
C LYS A 76 -9.89 -5.45 0.97
N GLN A 77 -9.70 -5.34 2.26
CA GLN A 77 -10.58 -4.60 3.14
C GLN A 77 -10.55 -3.12 2.83
N ILE A 78 -9.36 -2.56 2.62
CA ILE A 78 -9.19 -1.15 2.26
C ILE A 78 -9.91 -0.85 0.95
N ILE A 79 -9.73 -1.68 -0.06
CA ILE A 79 -10.36 -1.49 -1.37
C ILE A 79 -11.88 -1.56 -1.25
N TYR A 80 -12.39 -2.53 -0.52
CA TYR A 80 -13.82 -2.69 -0.32
C TYR A 80 -14.44 -1.45 0.32
N ARG A 81 -13.84 -0.96 1.39
CA ARG A 81 -14.32 0.22 2.10
C ARG A 81 -14.17 1.48 1.27
N ALA A 82 -13.06 1.61 0.56
CA ALA A 82 -12.78 2.76 -0.28
C ALA A 82 -13.76 2.86 -1.44
N LYS A 83 -14.12 1.75 -2.06
CA LYS A 83 -15.10 1.75 -3.16
C LYS A 83 -16.46 2.26 -2.71
N ALA A 84 -16.95 1.73 -1.60
CA ALA A 84 -18.26 2.13 -1.09
C ALA A 84 -18.28 3.61 -0.73
N TRP A 85 -17.22 4.06 -0.10
CA TRP A 85 -17.08 5.42 0.40
C TRP A 85 -16.83 6.43 -0.74
N LEU A 86 -15.98 6.11 -1.70
CA LEU A 86 -15.71 6.98 -2.84
C LEU A 86 -16.91 7.13 -3.75
N ASN A 87 -17.67 6.07 -3.93
CA ASN A 87 -18.90 6.15 -4.73
C ASN A 87 -19.89 7.15 -4.13
N LYS A 88 -19.98 7.18 -2.81
CA LYS A 88 -20.82 8.16 -2.12
C LYS A 88 -20.24 9.57 -2.27
N SER A 89 -18.93 9.71 -2.13
CA SER A 89 -18.27 11.02 -2.22
C SER A 89 -18.29 11.61 -3.62
N ARG A 90 -18.23 10.77 -4.66
CA ARG A 90 -18.30 11.23 -6.04
C ARG A 90 -19.57 11.96 -6.39
N ARG A 91 -20.66 11.66 -5.69
CA ARG A 91 -21.93 12.33 -5.89
C ARG A 91 -21.94 13.74 -5.30
N GLN A 92 -21.04 13.98 -4.34
CA GLN A 92 -21.02 15.23 -3.57
C GLN A 92 -19.83 16.12 -3.89
N ASN A 93 -18.71 15.53 -4.35
CA ASN A 93 -17.47 16.28 -4.54
C ASN A 93 -16.76 15.83 -5.81
N SER A 94 -16.73 16.73 -6.80
CA SER A 94 -16.09 16.45 -8.09
C SER A 94 -14.57 16.32 -8.00
N ALA A 95 -13.93 16.88 -6.98
CA ALA A 95 -12.49 16.78 -6.81
C ALA A 95 -12.03 15.33 -6.58
N VAL A 96 -12.90 14.52 -5.98
CA VAL A 96 -12.59 13.11 -5.74
C VAL A 96 -12.57 12.30 -7.03
N ARG A 97 -13.26 12.77 -8.07
CA ARG A 97 -13.31 12.08 -9.36
C ARG A 97 -11.98 12.00 -10.08
N SER A 98 -11.12 12.99 -9.88
CA SER A 98 -9.85 13.05 -10.59
C SER A 98 -8.80 12.11 -10.01
N TYR A 99 -9.07 11.55 -8.84
CA TYR A 99 -8.14 10.65 -8.17
C TYR A 99 -8.70 9.24 -8.12
N ASP A 100 -8.11 8.34 -8.90
CA ASP A 100 -8.55 6.95 -8.91
C ASP A 100 -7.84 6.17 -7.80
N LEU A 101 -8.34 6.35 -6.60
CA LEU A 101 -7.79 5.72 -5.41
C LEU A 101 -7.92 4.19 -5.48
N THR A 102 -9.05 3.72 -6.00
CA THR A 102 -9.31 2.29 -6.12
C THR A 102 -8.30 1.63 -7.06
N GLU A 103 -8.05 2.25 -8.21
CA GLU A 103 -7.09 1.74 -9.16
C GLU A 103 -5.68 1.75 -8.58
N SER A 104 -5.29 2.83 -7.90
CA SER A 104 -3.98 2.94 -7.27
C SER A 104 -3.77 1.83 -6.25
N ILE A 105 -4.72 1.62 -5.36
CA ILE A 105 -4.63 0.56 -4.34
C ILE A 105 -4.64 -0.81 -5.00
N GLY A 106 -5.52 -1.03 -5.97
CA GLY A 106 -5.64 -2.29 -6.66
C GLY A 106 -4.39 -2.67 -7.43
N LEU A 107 -3.82 -1.73 -8.17
CA LEU A 107 -2.58 -1.95 -8.90
C LEU A 107 -1.42 -2.26 -7.96
N ARG A 108 -1.28 -1.50 -6.89
CA ARG A 108 -0.21 -1.73 -5.91
C ARG A 108 -0.41 -3.04 -5.17
N GLY A 109 -1.66 -3.39 -4.87
CA GLY A 109 -1.99 -4.67 -4.26
C GLY A 109 -1.60 -5.85 -5.13
N THR A 110 -1.82 -5.78 -6.44
CA THR A 110 -1.47 -6.87 -7.35
C THR A 110 0.03 -7.08 -7.49
N VAL A 111 0.84 -6.08 -7.17
CA VAL A 111 2.30 -6.23 -7.15
C VAL A 111 2.72 -7.35 -6.21
N PHE A 112 2.00 -7.57 -5.13
CA PHE A 112 2.32 -8.61 -4.16
C PHE A 112 1.91 -10.01 -4.61
N ASN A 113 1.00 -10.10 -5.57
CA ASN A 113 0.55 -11.38 -6.11
C ASN A 113 1.40 -11.84 -7.28
N ARG A 114 2.20 -10.95 -7.82
CA ARG A 114 3.15 -11.26 -8.90
C ARG A 114 4.54 -11.42 -8.32
N LYS A 115 5.38 -12.12 -9.03
CA LYS A 115 6.79 -12.21 -8.63
C LYS A 115 7.53 -10.97 -9.10
N TYR A 116 8.02 -10.26 -8.17
CA TYR A 116 8.86 -9.09 -8.44
C TYR A 116 10.20 -9.26 -7.80
#